data_a3531446fea5867852b79a97e115bb9d
#
_entry.id   a3531446fea5867852b79a97e115bb9d
#
_cell.length_a   1.000
_cell.length_b   1.000
_cell.length_c   1.000
_cell.angle_alpha   90.00
_cell.angle_beta   90.00
_cell.angle_gamma   90.00
#
_symmetry.space_group_name_H-M   'P 1'
#
loop_
_entity.id
_entity.type
_entity.pdbx_description
1 polymer ?
#
loop_
_entity_poly.entity_id
_entity_poly.type
_entity_poly.pdbx_seq_one_letter_code
_entity_poly.pdbx_strand_id
1 'polypeptide(L)'
;MGNRKFLKWALFLVLTISITKMDAQEKKTVNTYLSAQKQSLVIISALTATGNLAPLKAELNKGLDSGLSENEIKEALVQLYAYCGFPRSLNAINTFMTVAKERKEKGITDKTGKEIVVENGAKDKYELGRKVLEELTRTAQSKPAPGFGEFAPRIDTFLKEHLFADIFLSDVLNYQQRELVTIAALASMPGVEGQLQSHINIGKNTGITEKQLEQLAELIQTNISTMQANTVRKIIGKPLIPATKPDLMVRISEIEILPEYLKDYNTILKEEASASVKLEPGVIAIFPMYQKENPTQIRIIEMYADKATYQSHLKTPHFQHYKTTTLKMVKSLKLIDMESLDKETMLEIFKKLN
;
A
#
# COMPACT_ATOMS: atom_id res chain seq x y z
N MET A 1 1.14 -60.82 -45.96
CA MET A 1 2.01 -60.28 -44.89
C MET A 1 2.25 -58.80 -45.21
N GLY A 2 1.59 -57.86 -44.53
CA GLY A 2 1.82 -56.46 -44.81
C GLY A 2 0.76 -55.51 -44.34
N ASN A 3 0.33 -55.58 -43.06
CA ASN A 3 -0.58 -54.53 -42.54
C ASN A 3 -0.51 -54.28 -41.02
N ARG A 4 0.63 -54.64 -40.40
CA ARG A 4 0.82 -54.41 -38.96
C ARG A 4 1.85 -53.33 -38.58
N LYS A 5 2.54 -52.74 -39.58
CA LYS A 5 3.55 -51.70 -39.30
C LYS A 5 2.99 -50.28 -39.46
N PHE A 6 1.92 -50.06 -40.19
CA PHE A 6 1.29 -48.74 -40.36
C PHE A 6 0.43 -48.26 -39.16
N LEU A 7 -0.09 -49.19 -38.37
CA LEU A 7 -0.96 -48.84 -37.22
C LEU A 7 -0.17 -48.39 -35.99
N LYS A 8 1.10 -48.70 -35.88
CA LYS A 8 1.95 -48.25 -34.76
C LYS A 8 2.48 -46.83 -34.88
N TRP A 9 2.56 -46.30 -36.13
CA TRP A 9 3.01 -44.92 -36.34
C TRP A 9 1.88 -43.89 -36.25
N ALA A 10 0.64 -44.29 -36.52
CA ALA A 10 -0.54 -43.42 -36.35
C ALA A 10 -0.90 -43.19 -34.87
N LEU A 11 -0.58 -44.18 -33.99
CA LEU A 11 -0.83 -44.00 -32.55
C LEU A 11 0.22 -43.11 -31.83
N PHE A 12 1.44 -43.01 -32.42
CA PHE A 12 2.49 -42.15 -31.85
C PHE A 12 2.36 -40.69 -32.25
N LEU A 13 1.69 -40.40 -33.38
CA LEU A 13 1.47 -39.03 -33.85
C LEU A 13 0.29 -38.36 -33.16
N VAL A 14 -0.69 -39.14 -32.62
CA VAL A 14 -1.84 -38.61 -31.89
C VAL A 14 -1.50 -38.30 -30.40
N LEU A 15 -0.48 -38.99 -29.84
CA LEU A 15 -0.04 -38.78 -28.47
C LEU A 15 0.88 -37.56 -28.29
N THR A 16 1.54 -37.10 -29.38
CA THR A 16 2.41 -35.91 -29.32
C THR A 16 1.70 -34.59 -29.53
N ILE A 17 0.45 -34.61 -30.04
CA ILE A 17 -0.38 -33.40 -30.22
C ILE A 17 -1.18 -33.06 -28.96
N SER A 18 -1.33 -34.00 -28.02
CA SER A 18 -2.09 -33.78 -26.77
C SER A 18 -1.26 -33.21 -25.61
N ILE A 19 0.07 -33.05 -25.75
CA ILE A 19 0.95 -32.53 -24.68
C ILE A 19 1.32 -31.05 -24.87
N THR A 20 0.94 -30.42 -25.98
CA THR A 20 1.22 -28.99 -26.22
C THR A 20 0.04 -28.06 -26.00
N LYS A 21 -0.98 -28.50 -25.27
CA LYS A 21 -2.13 -27.64 -24.86
C LYS A 21 -2.30 -27.50 -23.35
N MET A 22 -1.23 -27.60 -22.61
CA MET A 22 -1.23 -27.15 -21.20
C MET A 22 -0.07 -26.17 -21.03
N ASP A 23 -0.43 -24.97 -20.66
CA ASP A 23 0.34 -23.77 -20.36
C ASP A 23 0.37 -22.66 -21.44
N ALA A 24 -0.80 -22.36 -21.99
CA ALA A 24 -1.11 -20.97 -22.31
C ALA A 24 -1.87 -20.38 -21.13
N GLN A 25 -1.18 -20.18 -20.01
CA GLN A 25 -1.61 -19.26 -18.97
C GLN A 25 -1.69 -17.89 -19.66
N GLU A 26 -2.91 -17.41 -19.94
CA GLU A 26 -3.13 -16.05 -20.40
C GLU A 26 -2.32 -15.12 -19.48
N LYS A 27 -1.16 -14.68 -19.92
CA LYS A 27 -0.58 -13.44 -19.44
C LYS A 27 -1.61 -12.38 -19.82
N LYS A 28 -2.53 -12.06 -18.89
CA LYS A 28 -3.28 -10.83 -18.95
C LYS A 28 -2.25 -9.75 -19.21
N THR A 29 -2.22 -9.25 -20.43
CA THR A 29 -1.49 -8.03 -20.77
C THR A 29 -2.14 -6.96 -19.88
N VAL A 30 -1.53 -6.68 -18.74
CA VAL A 30 -1.95 -5.58 -17.90
C VAL A 30 -1.70 -4.35 -18.74
N ASN A 31 -2.78 -3.76 -19.28
CA ASN A 31 -2.72 -2.50 -20.00
C ASN A 31 -2.24 -1.44 -18.99
N THR A 32 -0.94 -1.19 -18.97
CA THR A 32 -0.34 -0.21 -18.05
C THR A 32 -0.54 1.19 -18.62
N TYR A 33 -1.37 1.98 -17.96
CA TYR A 33 -1.64 3.38 -18.34
C TYR A 33 -0.61 4.36 -17.76
N LEU A 34 0.06 3.99 -16.67
CA LEU A 34 1.21 4.68 -16.09
C LEU A 34 2.49 3.96 -16.50
N SER A 35 3.51 4.68 -16.98
CA SER A 35 4.84 4.11 -17.21
C SER A 35 5.43 3.55 -15.90
N ALA A 36 6.43 2.67 -16.00
CA ALA A 36 7.09 2.13 -14.81
C ALA A 36 7.63 3.22 -13.88
N GLN A 37 8.20 4.29 -14.43
CA GLN A 37 8.67 5.46 -13.66
C GLN A 37 7.51 6.15 -12.91
N LYS A 38 6.38 6.40 -13.58
CA LYS A 38 5.21 7.03 -12.93
C LYS A 38 4.59 6.12 -11.87
N GLN A 39 4.57 4.80 -12.07
CA GLN A 39 4.13 3.85 -11.05
C GLN A 39 5.03 3.90 -9.81
N SER A 40 6.35 3.86 -9.99
CA SER A 40 7.30 3.99 -8.88
C SER A 40 7.17 5.33 -8.17
N LEU A 41 6.96 6.43 -8.90
CA LEU A 41 6.74 7.75 -8.32
C LEU A 41 5.49 7.79 -7.42
N VAL A 42 4.39 7.15 -7.86
CA VAL A 42 3.15 6.97 -7.08
C VAL A 42 3.43 6.17 -5.80
N ILE A 43 4.11 5.03 -5.92
CA ILE A 43 4.36 4.14 -4.77
C ILE A 43 5.33 4.79 -3.77
N ILE A 44 6.41 5.42 -4.25
CA ILE A 44 7.36 6.19 -3.40
C ILE A 44 6.60 7.25 -2.60
N SER A 45 5.70 8.01 -3.26
CA SER A 45 4.93 9.06 -2.62
C SER A 45 3.96 8.52 -1.56
N ALA A 46 3.26 7.45 -1.86
CA ALA A 46 2.34 6.77 -0.95
C ALA A 46 3.06 6.22 0.30
N LEU A 47 4.18 5.53 0.10
CA LEU A 47 4.98 4.97 1.19
C LEU A 47 5.64 6.05 2.04
N THR A 48 6.05 7.16 1.44
CA THR A 48 6.54 8.35 2.17
C THR A 48 5.44 8.93 3.05
N ALA A 49 4.24 9.13 2.50
CA ALA A 49 3.09 9.69 3.21
C ALA A 49 2.62 8.83 4.38
N THR A 50 2.80 7.51 4.32
CA THR A 50 2.50 6.59 5.43
C THR A 50 3.67 6.37 6.38
N GLY A 51 4.89 6.80 6.01
CA GLY A 51 6.10 6.58 6.81
C GLY A 51 6.61 5.12 6.79
N ASN A 52 6.22 4.34 5.80
CA ASN A 52 6.61 2.93 5.70
C ASN A 52 7.97 2.77 5.01
N LEU A 53 9.05 2.90 5.78
CA LEU A 53 10.42 3.05 5.27
C LEU A 53 11.01 1.78 4.66
N ALA A 54 10.67 0.59 5.14
CA ALA A 54 11.24 -0.66 4.61
C ALA A 54 10.82 -0.93 3.16
N PRO A 55 9.51 -0.96 2.80
CA PRO A 55 9.10 -1.05 1.41
C PRO A 55 9.48 0.19 0.58
N LEU A 56 9.56 1.40 1.19
CA LEU A 56 10.04 2.59 0.50
C LEU A 56 11.49 2.39 -0.02
N LYS A 57 12.37 1.81 0.78
CA LYS A 57 13.76 1.50 0.36
C LYS A 57 13.79 0.60 -0.87
N ALA A 58 12.93 -0.42 -0.90
CA ALA A 58 12.82 -1.32 -2.05
C ALA A 58 12.29 -0.58 -3.30
N GLU A 59 11.25 0.24 -3.14
CA GLU A 59 10.65 0.96 -4.27
C GLU A 59 11.56 2.09 -4.80
N LEU A 60 12.37 2.73 -3.96
CA LEU A 60 13.39 3.68 -4.41
C LEU A 60 14.41 3.03 -5.36
N ASN A 61 14.90 1.83 -5.02
CA ASN A 61 15.76 1.06 -5.93
C ASN A 61 15.06 0.76 -7.25
N LYS A 62 13.83 0.25 -7.20
CA LYS A 62 13.02 -0.07 -8.39
C LYS A 62 12.72 1.19 -9.23
N GLY A 63 12.49 2.33 -8.59
CA GLY A 63 12.31 3.62 -9.26
C GLY A 63 13.52 4.03 -10.09
N LEU A 64 14.72 3.94 -9.51
CA LEU A 64 15.97 4.17 -10.22
C LEU A 64 16.17 3.17 -11.37
N ASP A 65 15.92 1.88 -11.13
CA ASP A 65 16.01 0.83 -12.16
C ASP A 65 15.01 1.04 -13.30
N SER A 66 13.84 1.63 -13.03
CA SER A 66 12.83 2.00 -14.02
C SER A 66 13.21 3.24 -14.83
N GLY A 67 14.28 3.94 -14.44
CA GLY A 67 14.83 5.11 -15.13
C GLY A 67 14.40 6.47 -14.56
N LEU A 68 13.82 6.51 -13.35
CA LEU A 68 13.73 7.78 -12.61
C LEU A 68 15.15 8.29 -12.33
N SER A 69 15.33 9.59 -12.45
CA SER A 69 16.58 10.23 -12.04
C SER A 69 16.58 10.50 -10.54
N GLU A 70 17.80 10.64 -9.98
CA GLU A 70 17.94 11.02 -8.57
C GLU A 70 17.21 12.32 -8.25
N ASN A 71 17.29 13.31 -9.15
CA ASN A 71 16.69 14.61 -8.90
C ASN A 71 15.17 14.59 -9.00
N GLU A 72 14.56 13.75 -9.87
CA GLU A 72 13.10 13.53 -9.86
C GLU A 72 12.61 12.94 -8.52
N ILE A 73 13.36 11.98 -7.97
CA ILE A 73 13.02 11.43 -6.65
C ILE A 73 13.22 12.48 -5.56
N LYS A 74 14.33 13.21 -5.55
CA LYS A 74 14.58 14.30 -4.57
C LYS A 74 13.46 15.34 -4.59
N GLU A 75 13.06 15.79 -5.77
CA GLU A 75 11.97 16.76 -5.94
C GLU A 75 10.62 16.24 -5.43
N ALA A 76 10.30 14.98 -5.71
CA ALA A 76 9.10 14.36 -5.17
C ALA A 76 9.11 14.32 -3.63
N LEU A 77 10.22 13.89 -3.04
CA LEU A 77 10.36 13.81 -1.58
C LEU A 77 10.34 15.19 -0.92
N VAL A 78 10.93 16.21 -1.57
CA VAL A 78 10.86 17.61 -1.11
C VAL A 78 9.43 18.11 -1.19
N GLN A 79 8.72 17.94 -2.32
CA GLN A 79 7.33 18.36 -2.44
C GLN A 79 6.43 17.78 -1.35
N LEU A 80 6.68 16.53 -0.97
CA LEU A 80 5.85 15.80 0.01
C LEU A 80 5.88 16.39 1.41
N TYR A 81 6.88 17.20 1.77
CA TYR A 81 6.85 17.82 3.09
C TYR A 81 5.64 18.75 3.27
N ALA A 82 5.16 19.39 2.18
CA ALA A 82 4.00 20.26 2.22
C ALA A 82 2.68 19.50 2.46
N TYR A 83 2.64 18.19 2.20
CA TYR A 83 1.44 17.36 2.32
C TYR A 83 1.47 16.41 3.52
N CYS A 84 2.62 15.82 3.83
CA CYS A 84 2.73 14.86 4.93
C CYS A 84 3.73 15.29 6.05
N GLY A 85 4.19 16.53 6.00
CA GLY A 85 5.05 17.16 6.99
C GLY A 85 6.54 16.81 6.86
N PHE A 86 7.40 17.68 7.41
CA PHE A 86 8.83 17.50 7.44
C PHE A 86 9.29 16.12 7.96
N PRO A 87 8.73 15.57 9.06
CA PRO A 87 9.26 14.32 9.60
C PRO A 87 9.22 13.16 8.59
N ARG A 88 8.12 12.99 7.85
CA ARG A 88 7.98 11.91 6.85
C ARG A 88 8.87 12.16 5.64
N SER A 89 8.90 13.40 5.14
CA SER A 89 9.77 13.78 4.01
C SER A 89 11.26 13.58 4.36
N LEU A 90 11.73 14.05 5.52
CA LEU A 90 13.11 13.89 5.95
C LEU A 90 13.49 12.42 6.15
N ASN A 91 12.62 11.61 6.73
CA ASN A 91 12.87 10.18 6.86
C ASN A 91 12.99 9.49 5.48
N ALA A 92 12.17 9.87 4.52
CA ALA A 92 12.24 9.35 3.15
C ALA A 92 13.51 9.81 2.44
N ILE A 93 13.92 11.06 2.60
CA ILE A 93 15.19 11.61 2.06
C ILE A 93 16.38 10.84 2.65
N ASN A 94 16.40 10.60 3.96
CA ASN A 94 17.47 9.82 4.61
C ASN A 94 17.51 8.37 4.09
N THR A 95 16.36 7.77 3.86
CA THR A 95 16.25 6.44 3.24
C THR A 95 16.81 6.47 1.82
N PHE A 96 16.49 7.50 1.04
CA PHE A 96 17.02 7.65 -0.32
C PHE A 96 18.54 7.90 -0.35
N MET A 97 19.08 8.70 0.57
CA MET A 97 20.52 8.87 0.73
C MET A 97 21.22 7.52 0.96
N THR A 98 20.63 6.66 1.78
CA THR A 98 21.14 5.30 2.03
C THR A 98 21.12 4.47 0.76
N VAL A 99 20.03 4.48 0.00
CA VAL A 99 19.91 3.77 -1.28
C VAL A 99 20.95 4.24 -2.28
N ALA A 100 21.08 5.56 -2.48
CA ALA A 100 22.07 6.13 -3.41
C ALA A 100 23.51 5.73 -3.05
N LYS A 101 23.84 5.76 -1.75
CA LYS A 101 25.15 5.30 -1.25
C LYS A 101 25.39 3.82 -1.54
N GLU A 102 24.45 2.94 -1.19
CA GLU A 102 24.57 1.49 -1.39
C GLU A 102 24.69 1.14 -2.89
N ARG A 103 23.98 1.84 -3.76
CA ARG A 103 24.06 1.65 -5.22
C ARG A 103 25.44 2.08 -5.76
N LYS A 104 25.93 3.23 -5.32
CA LYS A 104 27.29 3.71 -5.69
C LYS A 104 28.37 2.73 -5.22
N GLU A 105 28.29 2.19 -4.01
CA GLU A 105 29.22 1.19 -3.47
C GLU A 105 29.20 -0.12 -4.29
N LYS A 106 28.07 -0.45 -4.92
CA LYS A 106 27.94 -1.58 -5.86
C LYS A 106 28.40 -1.25 -7.28
N GLY A 107 28.91 -0.04 -7.52
CA GLY A 107 29.36 0.40 -8.86
C GLY A 107 28.22 0.76 -9.81
N ILE A 108 26.98 0.93 -9.31
CA ILE A 108 25.84 1.34 -10.13
C ILE A 108 25.91 2.87 -10.30
N THR A 109 25.75 3.32 -11.54
CA THR A 109 25.69 4.75 -11.90
C THR A 109 24.24 5.10 -12.26
N ASP A 110 23.59 5.86 -11.40
CA ASP A 110 22.23 6.34 -11.62
C ASP A 110 22.23 7.67 -12.39
N LYS A 111 21.10 7.98 -13.07
CA LYS A 111 20.94 9.25 -13.76
C LYS A 111 20.73 10.37 -12.73
N THR A 112 21.53 11.42 -12.78
CA THR A 112 21.31 12.61 -11.92
C THR A 112 20.02 13.34 -12.29
N GLY A 113 19.71 13.46 -13.60
CA GLY A 113 18.54 14.18 -14.09
C GLY A 113 18.79 15.69 -14.24
N LYS A 114 17.70 16.46 -14.40
CA LYS A 114 17.76 17.91 -14.45
C LYS A 114 18.29 18.49 -13.16
N GLU A 115 19.05 19.58 -13.25
CA GLU A 115 19.54 20.28 -12.08
C GLU A 115 18.39 20.91 -11.29
N ILE A 116 18.45 20.79 -9.96
CA ILE A 116 17.48 21.43 -9.07
C ILE A 116 17.95 22.88 -8.85
N VAL A 117 17.24 23.80 -9.46
CA VAL A 117 17.54 25.24 -9.30
C VAL A 117 16.73 25.79 -8.13
N VAL A 118 17.42 26.27 -7.10
CA VAL A 118 16.76 27.01 -6.02
C VAL A 118 16.75 28.49 -6.40
N GLU A 119 15.64 28.95 -6.95
CA GLU A 119 15.49 30.37 -7.32
C GLU A 119 15.39 31.27 -6.07
N ASN A 120 16.42 32.07 -5.86
CA ASN A 120 16.49 33.06 -4.80
C ASN A 120 16.32 34.48 -5.39
N GLY A 121 15.10 34.89 -5.76
CA GLY A 121 15.01 36.28 -6.21
C GLY A 121 13.73 36.76 -6.94
N ALA A 122 12.71 35.98 -7.05
CA ALA A 122 11.45 36.44 -7.62
C ALA A 122 10.84 37.54 -6.73
N LYS A 123 10.60 38.75 -7.31
CA LYS A 123 10.14 39.91 -6.57
C LYS A 123 8.71 39.78 -5.99
N ASP A 124 7.86 38.93 -6.53
CA ASP A 124 6.49 38.69 -6.05
C ASP A 124 6.14 37.18 -6.19
N LYS A 125 6.64 36.38 -5.25
CA LYS A 125 6.38 34.93 -5.21
C LYS A 125 4.89 34.61 -5.01
N TYR A 126 4.19 35.47 -4.26
CA TYR A 126 2.74 35.26 -4.05
C TYR A 126 1.98 35.34 -5.38
N GLU A 127 2.27 36.33 -6.19
CA GLU A 127 1.59 36.51 -7.48
C GLU A 127 1.99 35.41 -8.49
N LEU A 128 3.26 34.97 -8.46
CA LEU A 128 3.69 33.85 -9.27
C LEU A 128 2.93 32.58 -8.91
N GLY A 129 2.90 32.20 -7.64
CA GLY A 129 2.19 31.00 -7.18
C GLY A 129 0.68 31.10 -7.35
N ARG A 130 0.10 32.32 -7.20
CA ARG A 130 -1.31 32.56 -7.50
C ARG A 130 -1.63 32.24 -8.97
N LYS A 131 -0.78 32.66 -9.91
CA LYS A 131 -0.94 32.37 -11.35
C LYS A 131 -0.77 30.89 -11.65
N VAL A 132 0.21 30.20 -11.04
CA VAL A 132 0.38 28.76 -11.17
C VAL A 132 -0.87 28.03 -10.69
N LEU A 133 -1.40 28.39 -9.53
CA LEU A 133 -2.63 27.79 -9.01
C LEU A 133 -3.84 28.08 -9.91
N GLU A 134 -3.95 29.27 -10.47
CA GLU A 134 -4.97 29.65 -11.45
C GLU A 134 -4.88 28.80 -12.72
N GLU A 135 -3.68 28.61 -13.26
CA GLU A 135 -3.42 27.73 -14.41
C GLU A 135 -3.84 26.29 -14.12
N LEU A 136 -3.40 25.74 -12.99
CA LEU A 136 -3.66 24.35 -12.59
C LEU A 136 -5.14 24.08 -12.31
N THR A 137 -5.80 25.01 -11.62
CA THR A 137 -7.24 24.88 -11.28
C THR A 137 -8.16 25.31 -12.41
N ARG A 138 -7.65 26.05 -13.40
CA ARG A 138 -8.43 26.74 -14.44
C ARG A 138 -9.51 27.68 -13.86
N THR A 139 -9.22 28.25 -12.71
CA THR A 139 -10.15 29.13 -11.97
C THR A 139 -9.37 30.29 -11.39
N ALA A 140 -9.89 31.52 -11.58
CA ALA A 140 -9.29 32.72 -11.04
C ALA A 140 -9.09 32.63 -9.52
N GLN A 141 -7.92 33.06 -9.07
CA GLN A 141 -7.52 32.96 -7.67
C GLN A 141 -7.57 34.34 -7.00
N SER A 142 -8.40 34.45 -5.96
CA SER A 142 -8.54 35.66 -5.16
C SER A 142 -7.32 35.94 -4.28
N LYS A 143 -7.17 37.14 -3.81
CA LYS A 143 -6.13 37.61 -2.90
C LYS A 143 -6.73 38.33 -1.69
N PRO A 144 -6.79 37.71 -0.48
CA PRO A 144 -6.50 36.32 -0.19
C PRO A 144 -7.53 35.34 -0.78
N ALA A 145 -7.28 34.05 -0.66
CA ALA A 145 -8.29 33.03 -0.98
C ALA A 145 -9.47 33.14 0.01
N PRO A 146 -10.74 33.06 -0.46
CA PRO A 146 -11.89 33.11 0.44
C PRO A 146 -11.90 31.96 1.45
N GLY A 147 -12.52 32.17 2.60
CA GLY A 147 -12.59 31.20 3.68
C GLY A 147 -11.28 31.09 4.43
N PHE A 148 -10.53 30.00 4.26
CA PHE A 148 -9.30 29.77 5.05
C PHE A 148 -8.24 30.85 4.85
N GLY A 149 -8.15 31.44 3.66
CA GLY A 149 -7.16 32.49 3.36
C GLY A 149 -7.52 33.83 4.00
N GLU A 150 -8.80 34.16 4.10
CA GLU A 150 -9.28 35.32 4.84
C GLU A 150 -9.14 35.13 6.35
N PHE A 151 -9.46 33.92 6.84
CA PHE A 151 -9.41 33.62 8.25
C PHE A 151 -7.97 33.50 8.78
N ALA A 152 -7.05 32.90 8.00
CA ALA A 152 -5.66 32.70 8.35
C ALA A 152 -4.73 33.10 7.19
N PRO A 153 -4.50 34.39 6.92
CA PRO A 153 -3.81 34.88 5.71
C PRO A 153 -2.38 34.31 5.51
N ARG A 154 -1.69 33.94 6.59
CA ARG A 154 -0.35 33.35 6.48
C ARG A 154 -0.35 32.01 5.77
N ILE A 155 -1.40 31.18 5.94
CA ILE A 155 -1.47 29.88 5.24
C ILE A 155 -1.70 30.08 3.74
N ASP A 156 -2.48 31.08 3.35
CA ASP A 156 -2.67 31.46 1.95
C ASP A 156 -1.35 31.93 1.31
N THR A 157 -0.56 32.73 2.05
CA THR A 157 0.78 33.15 1.64
C THR A 157 1.69 31.93 1.44
N PHE A 158 1.81 31.03 2.42
CA PHE A 158 2.65 29.82 2.30
C PHE A 158 2.21 28.93 1.15
N LEU A 159 0.90 28.75 0.96
CA LEU A 159 0.36 27.97 -0.15
C LEU A 159 0.82 28.55 -1.51
N LYS A 160 0.69 29.86 -1.70
CA LYS A 160 1.01 30.49 -2.98
C LYS A 160 2.51 30.70 -3.16
N GLU A 161 3.21 31.31 -2.20
CA GLU A 161 4.62 31.63 -2.35
C GLU A 161 5.50 30.39 -2.30
N HIS A 162 5.19 29.46 -1.40
CA HIS A 162 6.08 28.36 -1.16
C HIS A 162 5.68 27.10 -1.96
N LEU A 163 4.43 26.66 -1.89
CA LEU A 163 4.02 25.46 -2.61
C LEU A 163 3.95 25.71 -4.12
N PHE A 164 3.15 26.71 -4.55
CA PHE A 164 2.91 26.91 -5.98
C PHE A 164 3.99 27.74 -6.68
N ALA A 165 4.78 28.57 -5.98
CA ALA A 165 5.93 29.22 -6.56
C ALA A 165 7.21 28.39 -6.36
N ASP A 166 7.74 28.23 -5.14
CA ASP A 166 9.05 27.62 -4.96
C ASP A 166 9.11 26.16 -5.42
N ILE A 167 8.04 25.35 -5.16
CA ILE A 167 8.05 23.93 -5.48
C ILE A 167 7.51 23.66 -6.90
N PHE A 168 6.31 24.19 -7.22
CA PHE A 168 5.66 23.84 -8.49
C PHE A 168 6.29 24.49 -9.72
N LEU A 169 7.06 25.58 -9.58
CA LEU A 169 7.79 26.19 -10.68
C LEU A 169 9.09 25.46 -11.04
N SER A 170 9.64 24.62 -10.15
CA SER A 170 10.79 23.80 -10.51
C SER A 170 10.41 22.82 -11.63
N ASP A 171 11.18 22.82 -12.72
CA ASP A 171 10.91 22.06 -13.94
C ASP A 171 11.46 20.64 -13.96
N VAL A 172 12.02 20.18 -12.82
CA VAL A 172 12.51 18.79 -12.65
C VAL A 172 11.36 17.79 -12.76
N LEU A 173 10.21 18.10 -12.16
CA LEU A 173 8.95 17.38 -12.35
C LEU A 173 7.96 18.29 -13.10
N ASN A 174 7.32 17.77 -14.13
CA ASN A 174 6.22 18.48 -14.76
C ASN A 174 4.94 18.42 -13.89
N TYR A 175 3.95 19.26 -14.19
CA TYR A 175 2.72 19.38 -13.40
C TYR A 175 1.96 18.04 -13.28
N GLN A 176 1.96 17.19 -14.30
CA GLN A 176 1.33 15.87 -14.24
C GLN A 176 2.05 14.96 -13.24
N GLN A 177 3.38 14.95 -13.21
CA GLN A 177 4.17 14.19 -12.24
C GLN A 177 3.95 14.73 -10.82
N ARG A 178 3.93 16.06 -10.64
CA ARG A 178 3.65 16.69 -9.34
C ARG A 178 2.28 16.32 -8.80
N GLU A 179 1.25 16.30 -9.64
CA GLU A 179 -0.09 15.88 -9.24
C GLU A 179 -0.16 14.38 -8.93
N LEU A 180 0.55 13.51 -9.67
CA LEU A 180 0.63 12.08 -9.32
C LEU A 180 1.27 11.87 -7.93
N VAL A 181 2.33 12.63 -7.60
CA VAL A 181 2.98 12.63 -6.28
C VAL A 181 1.99 13.06 -5.20
N THR A 182 1.31 14.18 -5.41
CA THR A 182 0.35 14.75 -4.45
C THR A 182 -0.87 13.83 -4.24
N ILE A 183 -1.49 13.39 -5.34
CA ILE A 183 -2.67 12.50 -5.29
C ILE A 183 -2.32 11.19 -4.57
N ALA A 184 -1.15 10.60 -4.86
CA ALA A 184 -0.72 9.37 -4.21
C ALA A 184 -0.51 9.55 -2.70
N ALA A 185 0.09 10.65 -2.28
CA ALA A 185 0.28 10.97 -0.87
C ALA A 185 -1.05 11.19 -0.15
N LEU A 186 -1.93 12.04 -0.70
CA LEU A 186 -3.24 12.33 -0.12
C LEU A 186 -4.14 11.08 -0.10
N ALA A 187 -4.12 10.26 -1.17
CA ALA A 187 -4.85 9.00 -1.21
C ALA A 187 -4.40 8.01 -0.13
N SER A 188 -3.19 8.16 0.39
CA SER A 188 -2.61 7.26 1.40
C SER A 188 -2.83 7.72 2.84
N MET A 189 -3.42 8.90 3.04
CA MET A 189 -3.67 9.50 4.35
C MET A 189 -5.18 9.64 4.60
N PRO A 190 -5.68 9.30 5.81
CA PRO A 190 -7.07 9.56 6.17
C PRO A 190 -7.28 11.05 6.53
N GLY A 191 -8.53 11.53 6.37
CA GLY A 191 -8.95 12.87 6.85
C GLY A 191 -8.57 14.03 5.92
N VAL A 192 -8.14 13.74 4.69
CA VAL A 192 -7.73 14.75 3.68
C VAL A 192 -8.48 14.58 2.35
N GLU A 193 -9.70 14.03 2.41
CA GLU A 193 -10.49 13.67 1.23
C GLU A 193 -10.84 14.92 0.37
N GLY A 194 -11.06 16.07 1.01
CA GLY A 194 -11.32 17.32 0.31
C GLY A 194 -10.14 17.79 -0.54
N GLN A 195 -8.93 17.71 0.00
CA GLN A 195 -7.69 18.02 -0.70
C GLN A 195 -7.43 16.99 -1.82
N LEU A 196 -7.66 15.71 -1.56
CA LEU A 196 -7.55 14.66 -2.56
C LEU A 196 -8.48 14.91 -3.74
N GLN A 197 -9.75 15.26 -3.50
CA GLN A 197 -10.71 15.64 -4.55
C GLN A 197 -10.19 16.81 -5.39
N SER A 198 -9.67 17.84 -4.73
CA SER A 198 -9.15 19.04 -5.40
C SER A 198 -7.96 18.70 -6.29
N HIS A 199 -7.00 17.91 -5.79
CA HIS A 199 -5.82 17.49 -6.56
C HIS A 199 -6.15 16.49 -7.67
N ILE A 200 -7.15 15.63 -7.52
CA ILE A 200 -7.65 14.80 -8.63
C ILE A 200 -8.21 15.70 -9.76
N ASN A 201 -8.92 16.75 -9.43
CA ASN A 201 -9.44 17.71 -10.44
C ASN A 201 -8.30 18.47 -11.14
N ILE A 202 -7.30 18.93 -10.38
CA ILE A 202 -6.09 19.56 -10.93
C ILE A 202 -5.34 18.55 -11.81
N GLY A 203 -5.17 17.33 -11.35
CA GLY A 203 -4.52 16.25 -12.11
C GLY A 203 -5.21 16.01 -13.46
N LYS A 204 -6.54 16.00 -13.51
CA LYS A 204 -7.29 15.92 -14.77
C LYS A 204 -6.98 17.13 -15.67
N ASN A 205 -6.88 18.34 -15.12
CA ASN A 205 -6.51 19.55 -15.87
C ASN A 205 -5.09 19.47 -16.45
N THR A 206 -4.16 18.76 -15.79
CA THR A 206 -2.78 18.53 -16.28
C THR A 206 -2.67 17.32 -17.23
N GLY A 207 -3.79 16.66 -17.54
CA GLY A 207 -3.85 15.56 -18.49
C GLY A 207 -3.73 14.16 -17.87
N ILE A 208 -3.90 14.01 -16.55
CA ILE A 208 -4.06 12.68 -15.95
C ILE A 208 -5.41 12.11 -16.37
N THR A 209 -5.38 10.97 -17.05
CA THR A 209 -6.58 10.31 -17.54
C THR A 209 -7.29 9.52 -16.42
N GLU A 210 -8.57 9.22 -16.63
CA GLU A 210 -9.34 8.41 -15.71
C GLU A 210 -8.73 7.01 -15.51
N LYS A 211 -8.20 6.41 -16.59
CA LYS A 211 -7.50 5.13 -16.54
C LYS A 211 -6.21 5.16 -15.71
N GLN A 212 -5.50 6.29 -15.74
CA GLN A 212 -4.33 6.48 -14.89
C GLN A 212 -4.72 6.63 -13.41
N LEU A 213 -5.84 7.28 -13.11
CA LEU A 213 -6.37 7.37 -11.74
C LEU A 213 -6.89 6.00 -11.24
N GLU A 214 -7.52 5.20 -12.09
CA GLU A 214 -7.90 3.83 -11.75
C GLU A 214 -6.66 2.99 -11.40
N GLN A 215 -5.61 3.06 -12.23
CA GLN A 215 -4.35 2.36 -11.97
C GLN A 215 -3.64 2.88 -10.71
N LEU A 216 -3.68 4.19 -10.44
CA LEU A 216 -3.17 4.76 -9.19
C LEU A 216 -3.92 4.15 -7.99
N ALA A 217 -5.25 4.03 -8.06
CA ALA A 217 -6.02 3.38 -7.00
C ALA A 217 -5.63 1.90 -6.81
N GLU A 218 -5.31 1.17 -7.88
CA GLU A 218 -4.81 -0.21 -7.79
C GLU A 218 -3.44 -0.27 -7.10
N LEU A 219 -2.54 0.68 -7.41
CA LEU A 219 -1.23 0.79 -6.76
C LEU A 219 -1.37 1.10 -5.26
N ILE A 220 -2.27 2.02 -4.90
CA ILE A 220 -2.59 2.32 -3.49
C ILE A 220 -3.18 1.07 -2.80
N GLN A 221 -4.08 0.34 -3.45
CA GLN A 221 -4.65 -0.88 -2.90
C GLN A 221 -3.58 -1.92 -2.57
N THR A 222 -2.63 -2.12 -3.49
CA THR A 222 -1.59 -3.15 -3.35
C THR A 222 -0.54 -2.78 -2.31
N ASN A 223 -0.18 -1.49 -2.21
CA ASN A 223 0.97 -1.05 -1.41
C ASN A 223 0.58 -0.41 -0.08
N ILE A 224 -0.66 0.04 0.07
CA ILE A 224 -1.14 0.73 1.27
C ILE A 224 -2.36 0.00 1.85
N SER A 225 -3.55 0.19 1.26
CA SER A 225 -4.76 -0.53 1.68
C SER A 225 -5.91 -0.40 0.68
N THR A 226 -6.82 -1.39 0.69
CA THR A 226 -8.06 -1.33 -0.09
C THR A 226 -8.95 -0.16 0.32
N MET A 227 -8.97 0.19 1.60
CA MET A 227 -9.77 1.30 2.12
C MET A 227 -9.32 2.64 1.53
N GLN A 228 -8.02 2.91 1.54
CA GLN A 228 -7.46 4.14 0.95
C GLN A 228 -7.66 4.18 -0.57
N ALA A 229 -7.49 3.07 -1.25
CA ALA A 229 -7.80 2.95 -2.68
C ALA A 229 -9.29 3.22 -2.98
N ASN A 230 -10.19 2.77 -2.11
CA ASN A 230 -11.62 3.03 -2.25
C ASN A 230 -11.99 4.52 -2.10
N THR A 231 -11.22 5.29 -1.32
CA THR A 231 -11.38 6.75 -1.27
C THR A 231 -11.15 7.36 -2.66
N VAL A 232 -10.10 6.95 -3.37
CA VAL A 232 -9.86 7.39 -4.76
C VAL A 232 -11.00 6.93 -5.67
N ARG A 233 -11.40 5.64 -5.62
CA ARG A 233 -12.49 5.10 -6.44
C ARG A 233 -13.79 5.86 -6.25
N LYS A 234 -14.16 6.16 -5.01
CA LYS A 234 -15.35 6.95 -4.68
C LYS A 234 -15.31 8.31 -5.36
N ILE A 235 -14.16 9.00 -5.30
CA ILE A 235 -13.99 10.33 -5.89
C ILE A 235 -14.10 10.30 -7.41
N ILE A 236 -13.56 9.26 -8.06
CA ILE A 236 -13.61 9.13 -9.52
C ILE A 236 -14.85 8.37 -10.03
N GLY A 237 -15.81 8.07 -9.16
CA GLY A 237 -17.08 7.42 -9.52
C GLY A 237 -16.93 5.95 -9.95
N LYS A 238 -15.95 5.21 -9.39
CA LYS A 238 -15.72 3.79 -9.69
C LYS A 238 -16.26 2.88 -8.59
N PRO A 239 -16.63 1.62 -8.92
CA PRO A 239 -17.09 0.65 -7.94
C PRO A 239 -16.05 0.45 -6.83
N LEU A 240 -16.54 0.37 -5.60
CA LEU A 240 -15.70 0.06 -4.45
C LEU A 240 -15.36 -1.42 -4.44
N ILE A 241 -14.15 -1.74 -3.99
CA ILE A 241 -13.72 -3.12 -3.78
C ILE A 241 -13.91 -3.44 -2.30
N PRO A 242 -14.56 -4.57 -1.96
CA PRO A 242 -14.66 -5.00 -0.58
C PRO A 242 -13.27 -5.08 0.06
N ALA A 243 -13.09 -4.46 1.21
CA ALA A 243 -11.79 -4.44 1.88
C ALA A 243 -11.47 -5.78 2.55
N THR A 244 -12.49 -6.61 2.79
CA THR A 244 -12.35 -8.00 3.22
C THR A 244 -12.51 -8.92 2.02
N LYS A 245 -11.62 -9.91 1.89
CA LYS A 245 -11.78 -10.96 0.89
C LYS A 245 -13.08 -11.73 1.16
N PRO A 246 -13.80 -12.21 0.11
CA PRO A 246 -15.01 -13.03 0.29
C PRO A 246 -14.77 -14.28 1.15
N ASP A 247 -13.54 -14.78 1.16
CA ASP A 247 -13.12 -16.04 1.76
C ASP A 247 -12.54 -15.89 3.18
N LEU A 248 -12.83 -14.78 3.86
CA LEU A 248 -12.38 -14.56 5.24
C LEU A 248 -12.80 -15.75 6.11
N MET A 249 -11.83 -16.42 6.70
CA MET A 249 -12.07 -17.52 7.64
C MET A 249 -12.04 -16.98 9.06
N VAL A 250 -13.13 -17.17 9.79
CA VAL A 250 -13.25 -16.82 11.22
C VAL A 250 -13.48 -18.09 12.02
N ARG A 251 -12.77 -18.23 13.13
CA ARG A 251 -12.87 -19.38 14.03
C ARG A 251 -12.85 -18.93 15.49
N ILE A 252 -13.59 -19.65 16.33
CA ILE A 252 -13.47 -19.57 17.77
C ILE A 252 -12.90 -20.90 18.26
N SER A 253 -11.77 -20.85 18.96
CA SER A 253 -11.23 -21.98 19.69
C SER A 253 -11.67 -21.92 21.15
N GLU A 254 -12.38 -22.94 21.61
CA GLU A 254 -12.75 -23.14 23.01
C GLU A 254 -11.84 -24.19 23.60
N ILE A 255 -11.06 -23.79 24.63
CA ILE A 255 -10.01 -24.64 25.20
C ILE A 255 -10.16 -24.67 26.71
N GLU A 256 -10.10 -25.84 27.28
CA GLU A 256 -9.99 -26.03 28.72
C GLU A 256 -8.61 -26.56 29.05
N ILE A 257 -7.90 -25.88 29.96
CA ILE A 257 -6.53 -26.19 30.37
C ILE A 257 -6.54 -26.88 31.72
N LEU A 258 -5.67 -27.87 31.88
CA LEU A 258 -5.42 -28.47 33.19
C LEU A 258 -4.80 -27.44 34.11
N PRO A 259 -5.35 -27.22 35.34
CA PRO A 259 -4.96 -26.12 36.21
C PRO A 259 -3.47 -26.01 36.51
N GLU A 260 -2.78 -27.13 36.62
CA GLU A 260 -1.34 -27.23 36.90
C GLU A 260 -0.46 -26.65 35.77
N TYR A 261 -0.99 -26.55 34.53
CA TYR A 261 -0.27 -26.03 33.37
C TYR A 261 -0.66 -24.60 32.97
N LEU A 262 -1.59 -23.97 33.68
CA LEU A 262 -2.19 -22.68 33.24
C LEU A 262 -1.13 -21.61 32.95
N LYS A 263 -0.12 -21.48 33.80
CA LYS A 263 0.94 -20.48 33.65
C LYS A 263 1.78 -20.72 32.40
N ASP A 264 2.23 -21.98 32.22
CA ASP A 264 3.10 -22.35 31.11
C ASP A 264 2.35 -22.26 29.78
N TYR A 265 1.10 -22.74 29.77
CA TYR A 265 0.22 -22.64 28.60
C TYR A 265 0.02 -21.18 28.15
N ASN A 266 -0.30 -20.29 29.07
CA ASN A 266 -0.53 -18.88 28.78
C ASN A 266 0.74 -18.21 28.20
N THR A 267 1.92 -18.58 28.66
CA THR A 267 3.19 -18.08 28.14
C THR A 267 3.38 -18.51 26.69
N ILE A 268 3.25 -19.81 26.41
CA ILE A 268 3.44 -20.37 25.07
C ILE A 268 2.38 -19.85 24.08
N LEU A 269 1.11 -19.75 24.51
CA LEU A 269 0.03 -19.21 23.68
C LEU A 269 0.26 -17.73 23.34
N LYS A 270 0.75 -16.93 24.28
CA LYS A 270 1.08 -15.53 24.04
C LYS A 270 2.21 -15.36 23.01
N GLU A 271 3.23 -16.19 23.10
CA GLU A 271 4.35 -16.20 22.14
C GLU A 271 3.87 -16.57 20.74
N GLU A 272 3.07 -17.63 20.63
CA GLU A 272 2.49 -18.11 19.37
C GLU A 272 1.60 -17.05 18.73
N ALA A 273 0.59 -16.51 19.45
CA ALA A 273 -0.32 -15.50 18.94
C ALA A 273 0.42 -14.25 18.45
N SER A 274 1.44 -13.81 19.20
CA SER A 274 2.27 -12.67 18.82
C SER A 274 3.09 -12.94 17.56
N ALA A 275 3.67 -14.13 17.43
CA ALA A 275 4.46 -14.53 16.26
C ALA A 275 3.57 -14.62 15.01
N SER A 276 2.42 -15.27 15.11
CA SER A 276 1.47 -15.44 14.02
C SER A 276 1.00 -14.11 13.44
N VAL A 277 0.55 -13.19 14.28
CA VAL A 277 0.08 -11.88 13.82
C VAL A 277 1.20 -11.03 13.25
N LYS A 278 2.43 -11.13 13.78
CA LYS A 278 3.56 -10.32 13.31
C LYS A 278 4.23 -10.84 12.04
N LEU A 279 4.31 -12.17 11.89
CA LEU A 279 5.15 -12.80 10.86
C LEU A 279 4.35 -13.34 9.68
N GLU A 280 3.03 -13.56 9.84
CA GLU A 280 2.18 -14.15 8.83
C GLU A 280 1.21 -13.11 8.24
N PRO A 281 1.47 -12.57 7.03
CA PRO A 281 0.67 -11.47 6.46
C PRO A 281 -0.83 -11.77 6.29
N GLY A 282 -1.19 -13.04 6.21
CA GLY A 282 -2.59 -13.47 6.07
C GLY A 282 -3.29 -13.80 7.39
N VAL A 283 -2.57 -13.81 8.52
CA VAL A 283 -3.16 -13.93 9.86
C VAL A 283 -3.61 -12.54 10.31
N ILE A 284 -4.92 -12.30 10.28
CA ILE A 284 -5.51 -11.00 10.58
C ILE A 284 -5.60 -10.78 12.08
N ALA A 285 -6.03 -11.82 12.81
CA ALA A 285 -6.11 -11.78 14.27
C ALA A 285 -5.96 -13.19 14.86
N ILE A 286 -5.20 -13.28 15.93
CA ILE A 286 -5.26 -14.35 16.94
C ILE A 286 -5.36 -13.64 18.28
N PHE A 287 -6.56 -13.65 18.85
CA PHE A 287 -6.88 -12.91 20.07
C PHE A 287 -7.28 -13.87 21.20
N PRO A 288 -6.30 -14.33 22.00
CA PRO A 288 -6.56 -15.24 23.13
C PRO A 288 -7.12 -14.49 24.32
N MET A 289 -8.14 -15.06 24.95
CA MET A 289 -8.82 -14.56 26.16
C MET A 289 -9.06 -15.70 27.14
N TYR A 290 -9.17 -15.39 28.41
CA TYR A 290 -9.61 -16.32 29.45
C TYR A 290 -10.82 -15.77 30.19
N GLN A 291 -11.64 -16.67 30.74
CA GLN A 291 -12.76 -16.26 31.59
C GLN A 291 -12.24 -15.77 32.94
N LYS A 292 -12.66 -14.59 33.40
CA LYS A 292 -12.20 -14.00 34.67
C LYS A 292 -12.48 -14.91 35.87
N GLU A 293 -13.66 -15.50 35.91
CA GLU A 293 -14.11 -16.36 37.00
C GLU A 293 -13.53 -17.80 36.89
N ASN A 294 -13.08 -18.20 35.71
CA ASN A 294 -12.50 -19.51 35.50
C ASN A 294 -11.33 -19.40 34.48
N PRO A 295 -10.12 -19.05 34.91
CA PRO A 295 -8.99 -18.78 34.04
C PRO A 295 -8.50 -19.98 33.20
N THR A 296 -8.91 -21.22 33.55
CA THR A 296 -8.60 -22.40 32.74
C THR A 296 -9.44 -22.50 31.47
N GLN A 297 -10.49 -21.70 31.36
CA GLN A 297 -11.33 -21.60 30.17
C GLN A 297 -10.81 -20.54 29.23
N ILE A 298 -10.15 -20.96 28.18
CA ILE A 298 -9.56 -20.09 27.13
C ILE A 298 -10.52 -20.01 25.95
N ARG A 299 -10.60 -18.84 25.35
CA ARG A 299 -11.27 -18.58 24.07
C ARG A 299 -10.31 -17.84 23.17
N ILE A 300 -10.14 -18.30 21.94
CA ILE A 300 -9.31 -17.60 20.94
C ILE A 300 -10.22 -17.21 19.78
N ILE A 301 -10.25 -15.92 19.43
CA ILE A 301 -10.83 -15.47 18.18
C ILE A 301 -9.70 -15.49 17.15
N GLU A 302 -9.89 -16.25 16.09
CA GLU A 302 -8.94 -16.43 15.00
C GLU A 302 -9.56 -15.90 13.71
N MET A 303 -8.82 -15.06 12.98
CA MET A 303 -9.24 -14.53 11.68
C MET A 303 -8.10 -14.67 10.68
N TYR A 304 -8.38 -15.29 9.55
CA TYR A 304 -7.44 -15.51 8.46
C TYR A 304 -7.99 -14.93 7.17
N ALA A 305 -7.10 -14.40 6.33
CA ALA A 305 -7.47 -13.81 5.03
C ALA A 305 -8.25 -14.78 4.14
N ASP A 306 -7.96 -16.09 4.26
CA ASP A 306 -8.61 -17.18 3.56
C ASP A 306 -8.24 -18.53 4.19
N LYS A 307 -8.88 -19.61 3.71
CA LYS A 307 -8.60 -20.98 4.15
C LYS A 307 -7.19 -21.46 3.81
N ALA A 308 -6.59 -20.96 2.73
CA ALA A 308 -5.21 -21.30 2.34
C ALA A 308 -4.21 -20.73 3.35
N THR A 309 -4.43 -19.50 3.82
CA THR A 309 -3.66 -18.88 4.90
C THR A 309 -3.72 -19.71 6.18
N TYR A 310 -4.91 -20.13 6.59
CA TYR A 310 -5.04 -21.03 7.74
C TYR A 310 -4.23 -22.33 7.56
N GLN A 311 -4.28 -22.96 6.39
CA GLN A 311 -3.50 -24.16 6.09
C GLN A 311 -1.99 -23.92 6.12
N SER A 312 -1.55 -22.72 5.74
CA SER A 312 -0.16 -22.30 5.83
C SER A 312 0.27 -22.08 7.28
N HIS A 313 -0.56 -21.36 8.06
CA HIS A 313 -0.37 -21.13 9.49
C HIS A 313 -0.13 -22.42 10.26
N LEU A 314 -0.92 -23.47 10.02
CA LEU A 314 -0.75 -24.77 10.67
C LEU A 314 0.62 -25.41 10.45
N LYS A 315 1.40 -24.98 9.46
CA LYS A 315 2.72 -25.53 9.12
C LYS A 315 3.87 -24.66 9.64
N THR A 316 3.58 -23.51 10.22
CA THR A 316 4.61 -22.59 10.71
C THR A 316 5.34 -23.17 11.93
N PRO A 317 6.63 -22.84 12.13
CA PRO A 317 7.39 -23.34 13.26
C PRO A 317 6.81 -22.96 14.62
N HIS A 318 6.29 -21.72 14.76
CA HIS A 318 5.70 -21.25 16.03
C HIS A 318 4.39 -21.96 16.35
N PHE A 319 3.51 -22.19 15.36
CA PHE A 319 2.30 -22.98 15.58
C PHE A 319 2.62 -24.43 15.92
N GLN A 320 3.56 -25.06 15.22
CA GLN A 320 3.97 -26.45 15.50
C GLN A 320 4.58 -26.59 16.90
N HIS A 321 5.40 -25.61 17.32
CA HIS A 321 5.92 -25.54 18.67
C HIS A 321 4.79 -25.43 19.71
N TYR A 322 3.87 -24.50 19.53
CA TYR A 322 2.70 -24.36 20.39
C TYR A 322 1.92 -25.67 20.47
N LYS A 323 1.50 -26.22 19.33
CA LYS A 323 0.67 -27.43 19.25
C LYS A 323 1.32 -28.62 19.96
N THR A 324 2.59 -28.88 19.71
CA THR A 324 3.27 -30.04 20.26
C THR A 324 3.58 -29.90 21.76
N THR A 325 3.97 -28.71 22.19
CA THR A 325 4.33 -28.44 23.59
C THR A 325 3.10 -28.42 24.49
N THR A 326 1.98 -27.87 24.01
CA THR A 326 0.77 -27.69 24.83
C THR A 326 -0.19 -28.89 24.81
N LEU A 327 0.05 -29.88 23.95
CA LEU A 327 -0.87 -31.03 23.79
C LEU A 327 -1.22 -31.70 25.12
N LYS A 328 -0.26 -31.89 26.02
CA LYS A 328 -0.44 -32.51 27.35
C LYS A 328 -1.14 -31.56 28.36
N MET A 329 -1.23 -30.28 28.07
CA MET A 329 -1.77 -29.27 28.96
C MET A 329 -3.28 -29.04 28.73
N VAL A 330 -3.76 -29.47 27.55
CA VAL A 330 -5.15 -29.25 27.13
C VAL A 330 -6.02 -30.40 27.59
N LYS A 331 -7.06 -30.08 28.37
CA LYS A 331 -8.09 -31.00 28.81
C LYS A 331 -9.16 -31.22 27.74
N SER A 332 -9.56 -30.14 27.08
CA SER A 332 -10.50 -30.19 25.97
C SER A 332 -10.24 -29.08 24.97
N LEU A 333 -10.54 -29.34 23.68
CA LEU A 333 -10.44 -28.41 22.58
C LEU A 333 -11.64 -28.58 21.66
N LYS A 334 -12.32 -27.47 21.37
CA LYS A 334 -13.36 -27.38 20.35
C LYS A 334 -13.07 -26.25 19.40
N LEU A 335 -13.06 -26.52 18.10
CA LEU A 335 -12.88 -25.53 17.04
C LEU A 335 -14.24 -25.27 16.37
N ILE A 336 -14.67 -24.01 16.34
CA ILE A 336 -15.96 -23.60 15.82
C ILE A 336 -15.73 -22.62 14.68
N ASP A 337 -16.00 -23.05 13.46
CA ASP A 337 -15.97 -22.17 12.29
C ASP A 337 -17.18 -21.22 12.35
N MET A 338 -16.94 -19.94 12.12
CA MET A 338 -17.91 -18.87 12.21
C MET A 338 -18.01 -18.13 10.87
N GLU A 339 -19.17 -17.58 10.58
CA GLU A 339 -19.35 -16.62 9.48
C GLU A 339 -19.67 -15.24 10.04
N SER A 340 -19.08 -14.22 9.44
CA SER A 340 -19.39 -12.83 9.80
C SER A 340 -20.77 -12.47 9.26
N LEU A 341 -21.64 -11.94 10.11
CA LEU A 341 -22.94 -11.38 9.69
C LEU A 341 -22.76 -10.11 8.84
N ASP A 342 -21.72 -9.33 9.16
CA ASP A 342 -21.40 -8.09 8.47
C ASP A 342 -19.88 -7.91 8.40
N LYS A 343 -19.32 -8.15 7.21
CA LYS A 343 -17.89 -8.03 6.94
C LYS A 343 -17.42 -6.58 6.91
N GLU A 344 -18.30 -5.62 6.66
CA GLU A 344 -17.95 -4.20 6.57
C GLU A 344 -17.73 -3.57 7.94
N THR A 345 -18.54 -3.97 8.94
CA THR A 345 -18.38 -3.50 10.34
C THR A 345 -17.01 -3.85 10.93
N MET A 346 -16.39 -4.96 10.49
CA MET A 346 -15.07 -5.36 10.97
C MET A 346 -14.01 -4.31 10.68
N LEU A 347 -14.07 -3.63 9.55
CA LEU A 347 -13.15 -2.55 9.19
C LEU A 347 -13.28 -1.35 10.13
N GLU A 348 -14.49 -1.03 10.56
CA GLU A 348 -14.74 0.06 11.50
C GLU A 348 -14.23 -0.27 12.90
N ILE A 349 -14.26 -1.55 13.31
CA ILE A 349 -13.68 -2.01 14.58
C ILE A 349 -12.17 -1.75 14.59
N PHE A 350 -11.44 -2.15 13.54
CA PHE A 350 -9.99 -1.97 13.49
C PHE A 350 -9.56 -0.51 13.41
N LYS A 351 -10.36 0.39 12.81
CA LYS A 351 -10.09 1.84 12.82
C LYS A 351 -10.06 2.44 14.22
N LYS A 352 -10.80 1.88 15.18
CA LYS A 352 -10.88 2.37 16.56
C LYS A 352 -9.69 1.96 17.43
N LEU A 353 -8.81 1.09 16.92
CA LEU A 353 -7.62 0.62 17.62
C LEU A 353 -6.36 1.40 17.22
N ASN A 354 -6.47 2.30 16.23
CA ASN A 354 -5.41 3.18 15.73
C ASN A 354 -5.60 4.62 16.19
#